data_1608c1a84de774f1ae6bb28cf49e4403
#
_entry.id   1608c1a84de774f1ae6bb28cf49e4403
#
_cell.length_a   1.000
_cell.length_b   1.000
_cell.length_c   1.000
_cell.angle_alpha   90.00
_cell.angle_beta   90.00
_cell.angle_gamma   90.00
#
_symmetry.space_group_name_H-M   'P 1'
#
loop_
_entity.id
_entity.type
_entity.pdbx_description
1 polymer ?
#
loop_
_entity_poly.entity_id
_entity_poly.type
_entity_poly.pdbx_seq_one_letter_code
_entity_poly.pdbx_strand_id
1 'polypeptide(L)'
;NKPIKQFGADAVRYWAAAARLGLDATYDEGQMKIGRRLAIKLLNASKFALAIGREDENHHVGETADAVWNPADVTEPLDRAVMAKLALVIRQATDALNAYEHSKALEVIESFFWQFCDDYIELVKNRAYGTADAHGKVPSDAAVKSARTTLGLGLDAFARLLAPYLPFATEEVWSWMHTGEGSVHRAAWPKADIYAAAATGASPETLAWAGKAVEQLRKIKSEAKVSMKTPILSVTLAAVKDGIDAIKSALDDVAQAGRVIGKFDLAEKHAEEAAAEGEGDDTVVIDASELGEPPAKKAKK
;
A
#
# COMPACT_ATOMS: atom_id res chain seq x y z
N ASN A 1 -26.91 21.77 2.04
CA ASN A 1 -25.59 21.94 2.71
C ASN A 1 -25.34 21.09 3.97
N LYS A 2 -26.33 20.29 4.45
CA LYS A 2 -26.16 19.43 5.64
C LYS A 2 -25.10 18.36 5.43
N PRO A 3 -25.10 17.57 4.31
CA PRO A 3 -24.08 16.54 4.05
C PRO A 3 -22.65 17.11 3.99
N ILE A 4 -22.43 18.24 3.34
CA ILE A 4 -21.12 18.88 3.25
C ILE A 4 -20.59 19.27 4.64
N LYS A 5 -21.46 19.81 5.51
CA LYS A 5 -21.06 20.14 6.89
C LYS A 5 -20.72 18.89 7.73
N GLN A 6 -21.41 17.78 7.49
CA GLN A 6 -21.26 16.55 8.26
C GLN A 6 -20.10 15.67 7.78
N PHE A 7 -19.93 15.53 6.46
CA PHE A 7 -19.00 14.57 5.87
C PHE A 7 -17.79 15.23 5.16
N GLY A 8 -17.90 16.51 4.78
CA GLY A 8 -16.93 17.23 3.96
C GLY A 8 -17.29 17.19 2.46
N ALA A 9 -16.69 18.09 1.69
CA ALA A 9 -16.98 18.25 0.26
C ALA A 9 -16.52 17.03 -0.56
N ASP A 10 -15.30 16.52 -0.30
CA ASP A 10 -14.76 15.35 -0.97
C ASP A 10 -15.63 14.11 -0.78
N ALA A 11 -16.18 13.91 0.44
CA ALA A 11 -17.06 12.79 0.73
C ALA A 11 -18.37 12.82 -0.08
N VAL A 12 -18.96 14.00 -0.22
CA VAL A 12 -20.17 14.20 -1.04
C VAL A 12 -19.86 14.00 -2.51
N ARG A 13 -18.72 14.50 -2.98
CA ARG A 13 -18.29 14.30 -4.36
C ARG A 13 -17.99 12.83 -4.65
N TYR A 14 -17.32 12.12 -3.73
CA TYR A 14 -17.07 10.68 -3.83
C TYR A 14 -18.38 9.91 -4.01
N TRP A 15 -19.38 10.16 -3.15
CA TRP A 15 -20.69 9.51 -3.25
C TRP A 15 -21.33 9.74 -4.63
N ALA A 16 -21.30 10.98 -5.13
CA ALA A 16 -21.86 11.30 -6.44
C ALA A 16 -21.09 10.60 -7.59
N ALA A 17 -19.76 10.51 -7.47
CA ALA A 17 -18.91 9.89 -8.48
C ALA A 17 -18.92 8.34 -8.43
N ALA A 18 -19.28 7.75 -7.30
CA ALA A 18 -19.45 6.28 -7.16
C ALA A 18 -20.73 5.78 -7.85
N ALA A 19 -21.69 6.68 -8.14
CA ALA A 19 -22.91 6.31 -8.84
C ALA A 19 -22.61 5.96 -10.30
N ARG A 20 -23.24 4.90 -10.82
CA ARG A 20 -23.13 4.49 -12.22
C ARG A 20 -24.08 5.32 -13.08
N LEU A 21 -23.61 5.72 -14.27
CA LEU A 21 -24.45 6.41 -15.23
C LEU A 21 -25.64 5.55 -15.66
N GLY A 22 -26.81 6.16 -15.77
CA GLY A 22 -28.06 5.48 -16.17
C GLY A 22 -28.76 4.70 -15.05
N LEU A 23 -28.25 4.73 -13.84
CA LEU A 23 -28.91 4.18 -12.65
C LEU A 23 -29.31 5.30 -11.67
N ASP A 24 -30.39 5.07 -10.93
CA ASP A 24 -30.82 5.99 -9.88
C ASP A 24 -29.79 6.05 -8.74
N ALA A 25 -29.37 7.24 -8.39
CA ALA A 25 -28.47 7.49 -7.27
C ALA A 25 -29.30 7.76 -5.99
N THR A 26 -29.37 6.78 -5.12
CA THR A 26 -29.99 6.95 -3.80
C THR A 26 -29.06 7.73 -2.87
N TYR A 27 -29.63 8.62 -2.05
CA TYR A 27 -28.87 9.30 -1.00
C TYR A 27 -28.31 8.26 -0.01
N ASP A 28 -26.99 8.19 0.10
CA ASP A 28 -26.29 7.19 0.91
C ASP A 28 -25.18 7.81 1.78
N GLU A 29 -25.45 7.92 3.07
CA GLU A 29 -24.46 8.38 4.05
C GLU A 29 -23.32 7.37 4.25
N GLY A 30 -23.55 6.09 3.98
CA GLY A 30 -22.53 5.04 4.04
C GLY A 30 -21.43 5.32 3.01
N GLN A 31 -21.81 5.61 1.78
CA GLN A 31 -20.87 5.98 0.71
C GLN A 31 -20.10 7.27 1.04
N MET A 32 -20.77 8.27 1.62
CA MET A 32 -20.09 9.49 2.06
C MET A 32 -19.07 9.22 3.19
N LYS A 33 -19.36 8.30 4.10
CA LYS A 33 -18.39 7.88 5.14
C LYS A 33 -17.19 7.17 4.54
N ILE A 34 -17.38 6.36 3.48
CA ILE A 34 -16.29 5.72 2.74
C ILE A 34 -15.41 6.79 2.09
N GLY A 35 -15.98 7.72 1.33
CA GLY A 35 -15.24 8.81 0.70
C GLY A 35 -14.46 9.68 1.71
N ARG A 36 -15.06 9.96 2.88
CA ARG A 36 -14.35 10.67 3.97
C ARG A 36 -13.15 9.88 4.50
N ARG A 37 -13.30 8.56 4.70
CA ARG A 37 -12.20 7.70 5.13
C ARG A 37 -11.09 7.65 4.10
N LEU A 38 -11.43 7.57 2.81
CA LEU A 38 -10.47 7.59 1.71
C LEU A 38 -9.66 8.89 1.71
N ALA A 39 -10.31 10.06 1.82
CA ALA A 39 -9.64 11.35 1.91
C ALA A 39 -8.70 11.45 3.11
N ILE A 40 -9.15 11.02 4.30
CA ILE A 40 -8.32 11.01 5.52
C ILE A 40 -7.14 10.03 5.37
N LYS A 41 -7.36 8.86 4.75
CA LYS A 41 -6.30 7.88 4.52
C LYS A 41 -5.24 8.44 3.58
N LEU A 42 -5.63 9.11 2.49
CA LEU A 42 -4.72 9.78 1.58
C LEU A 42 -3.84 10.80 2.30
N LEU A 43 -4.44 11.71 3.08
CA LEU A 43 -3.70 12.69 3.87
C LEU A 43 -2.72 12.05 4.85
N ASN A 44 -3.14 11.01 5.58
CA ASN A 44 -2.30 10.36 6.58
C ASN A 44 -1.17 9.54 5.95
N ALA A 45 -1.45 8.80 4.87
CA ALA A 45 -0.43 8.05 4.13
C ALA A 45 0.62 8.98 3.53
N SER A 46 0.19 10.12 2.98
CA SER A 46 1.09 11.13 2.42
C SER A 46 1.95 11.78 3.49
N LYS A 47 1.39 12.18 4.63
CA LYS A 47 2.17 12.71 5.77
C LYS A 47 3.21 11.71 6.23
N PHE A 48 2.82 10.44 6.38
CA PHE A 48 3.72 9.38 6.79
C PHE A 48 4.89 9.22 5.81
N ALA A 49 4.58 9.00 4.52
CA ALA A 49 5.59 8.70 3.51
C ALA A 49 6.52 9.90 3.24
N LEU A 50 6.00 11.11 3.26
CA LEU A 50 6.79 12.33 3.06
C LEU A 50 7.65 12.70 4.27
N ALA A 51 7.33 12.20 5.47
CA ALA A 51 8.15 12.40 6.67
C ALA A 51 9.33 11.42 6.76
N ILE A 52 9.29 10.29 6.04
CA ILE A 52 10.35 9.27 6.11
C ILE A 52 11.67 9.84 5.57
N GLY A 53 12.73 9.72 6.38
CA GLY A 53 14.10 10.12 6.01
C GLY A 53 14.40 11.60 6.15
N ARG A 54 13.55 12.36 6.84
CA ARG A 54 13.83 13.72 7.27
C ARG A 54 14.36 13.71 8.70
N GLU A 55 15.51 14.31 8.90
CA GLU A 55 16.17 14.36 10.21
C GLU A 55 15.60 15.45 11.14
N ASP A 56 14.87 16.42 10.59
CA ASP A 56 14.35 17.55 11.38
C ASP A 56 12.90 17.33 11.82
N GLU A 57 12.70 17.10 13.11
CA GLU A 57 11.37 17.00 13.75
C GLU A 57 10.49 18.26 13.59
N ASN A 58 11.09 19.39 13.18
CA ASN A 58 10.42 20.70 13.02
C ASN A 58 10.04 21.06 11.58
N HIS A 59 10.30 20.20 10.60
CA HIS A 59 9.88 20.47 9.23
C HIS A 59 8.37 20.33 9.11
N HIS A 60 7.70 21.43 8.80
CA HIS A 60 6.31 21.37 8.37
C HIS A 60 6.22 20.61 7.05
N VAL A 61 5.23 19.71 6.96
CA VAL A 61 4.84 19.08 5.69
C VAL A 61 4.50 20.24 4.75
N GLY A 62 5.32 20.48 3.73
CA GLY A 62 5.19 21.64 2.82
C GLY A 62 6.50 22.30 2.43
N GLU A 63 7.61 22.01 3.13
CA GLU A 63 8.94 22.53 2.80
C GLU A 63 9.81 21.50 2.06
N THR A 64 9.20 20.59 1.30
CA THR A 64 9.96 19.72 0.42
C THR A 64 10.42 20.51 -0.78
N ALA A 65 11.69 20.85 -0.83
CA ALA A 65 12.36 21.09 -2.09
C ALA A 65 12.06 19.90 -3.02
N ASP A 66 11.51 20.17 -4.19
CA ASP A 66 11.19 19.28 -5.30
C ASP A 66 11.82 17.89 -5.20
N ALA A 67 11.15 16.96 -4.54
CA ALA A 67 11.62 15.60 -4.43
C ALA A 67 11.40 14.93 -5.79
N VAL A 68 12.42 15.00 -6.64
CA VAL A 68 12.41 14.29 -7.93
C VAL A 68 12.61 12.80 -7.64
N TRP A 69 11.52 12.04 -7.59
CA TRP A 69 11.58 10.58 -7.53
C TRP A 69 11.93 10.03 -8.91
N ASN A 70 13.15 9.48 -9.03
CA ASN A 70 13.61 8.89 -10.28
C ASN A 70 13.14 7.41 -10.35
N PRO A 71 12.31 7.00 -11.33
CA PRO A 71 11.89 5.61 -11.49
C PRO A 71 13.05 4.60 -11.60
N ALA A 72 14.24 5.04 -12.03
CA ALA A 72 15.42 4.18 -12.09
C ALA A 72 15.96 3.76 -10.70
N ASP A 73 15.58 4.47 -9.64
CA ASP A 73 15.95 4.12 -8.27
C ASP A 73 15.08 3.00 -7.67
N VAL A 74 14.04 2.55 -8.37
CA VAL A 74 13.19 1.42 -7.96
C VAL A 74 13.91 0.12 -8.30
N THR A 75 14.62 -0.43 -7.32
CA THR A 75 15.52 -1.59 -7.53
C THR A 75 15.02 -2.88 -6.87
N GLU A 76 14.27 -2.76 -5.76
CA GLU A 76 13.82 -3.91 -4.99
C GLU A 76 12.63 -4.63 -5.66
N PRO A 77 12.56 -5.98 -5.59
CA PRO A 77 11.51 -6.75 -6.27
C PRO A 77 10.07 -6.35 -5.87
N LEU A 78 9.82 -6.14 -4.58
CA LEU A 78 8.51 -5.72 -4.08
C LEU A 78 8.14 -4.32 -4.59
N ASP A 79 9.10 -3.40 -4.63
CA ASP A 79 8.88 -2.04 -5.11
C ASP A 79 8.57 -2.02 -6.62
N ARG A 80 9.30 -2.84 -7.39
CA ARG A 80 9.01 -3.05 -8.82
C ARG A 80 7.63 -3.65 -9.05
N ALA A 81 7.20 -4.58 -8.20
CA ALA A 81 5.86 -5.17 -8.27
C ALA A 81 4.77 -4.10 -8.04
N VAL A 82 4.97 -3.18 -7.11
CA VAL A 82 4.07 -2.04 -6.88
C VAL A 82 4.02 -1.14 -8.11
N MET A 83 5.14 -0.86 -8.76
CA MET A 83 5.17 -0.08 -10.01
C MET A 83 4.45 -0.82 -11.15
N ALA A 84 4.61 -2.15 -11.26
CA ALA A 84 3.87 -2.97 -12.23
C ALA A 84 2.35 -2.86 -12.02
N LYS A 85 1.91 -3.00 -10.77
CA LYS A 85 0.48 -2.88 -10.43
C LYS A 85 -0.05 -1.48 -10.67
N LEU A 86 0.70 -0.46 -10.31
CA LEU A 86 0.34 0.95 -10.56
C LEU A 86 0.19 1.24 -12.05
N ALA A 87 1.12 0.77 -12.89
CA ALA A 87 1.02 0.89 -14.34
C ALA A 87 -0.28 0.25 -14.89
N LEU A 88 -0.63 -0.94 -14.39
CA LEU A 88 -1.87 -1.62 -14.75
C LEU A 88 -3.11 -0.82 -14.34
N VAL A 89 -3.14 -0.33 -13.10
CA VAL A 89 -4.24 0.50 -12.57
C VAL A 89 -4.42 1.78 -13.37
N ILE A 90 -3.32 2.46 -13.73
CA ILE A 90 -3.38 3.67 -14.55
C ILE A 90 -4.00 3.36 -15.93
N ARG A 91 -3.63 2.26 -16.59
CA ARG A 91 -4.23 1.84 -17.87
C ARG A 91 -5.71 1.56 -17.72
N GLN A 92 -6.10 0.73 -16.75
CA GLN A 92 -7.50 0.37 -16.50
C GLN A 92 -8.36 1.60 -16.16
N ALA A 93 -7.86 2.51 -15.33
CA ALA A 93 -8.55 3.75 -15.00
C ALA A 93 -8.68 4.67 -16.23
N THR A 94 -7.64 4.76 -17.06
CA THR A 94 -7.65 5.54 -18.29
C THR A 94 -8.68 4.98 -19.27
N ASP A 95 -8.70 3.67 -19.48
CA ASP A 95 -9.64 3.00 -20.39
C ASP A 95 -11.07 3.18 -19.90
N ALA A 96 -11.33 3.03 -18.60
CA ALA A 96 -12.65 3.25 -18.01
C ALA A 96 -13.11 4.72 -18.17
N LEU A 97 -12.23 5.70 -17.94
CA LEU A 97 -12.56 7.12 -18.15
C LEU A 97 -12.82 7.45 -19.61
N ASN A 98 -12.06 6.89 -20.56
CA ASN A 98 -12.28 7.03 -21.99
C ASN A 98 -13.63 6.41 -22.43
N ALA A 99 -14.09 5.38 -21.73
CA ALA A 99 -15.41 4.76 -21.92
C ALA A 99 -16.54 5.47 -21.16
N TYR A 100 -16.25 6.60 -20.48
CA TYR A 100 -17.19 7.32 -19.60
C TYR A 100 -17.67 6.50 -18.40
N GLU A 101 -16.93 5.47 -17.99
CA GLU A 101 -17.20 4.61 -16.82
C GLU A 101 -16.46 5.13 -15.58
N HIS A 102 -16.75 6.36 -15.15
CA HIS A 102 -16.01 7.01 -14.06
C HIS A 102 -16.08 6.26 -12.72
N SER A 103 -17.19 5.60 -12.41
CA SER A 103 -17.33 4.78 -11.19
C SER A 103 -16.42 3.55 -11.21
N LYS A 104 -16.23 2.92 -12.36
CA LYS A 104 -15.32 1.79 -12.56
C LYS A 104 -13.85 2.25 -12.43
N ALA A 105 -13.52 3.42 -12.98
CA ALA A 105 -12.20 4.01 -12.77
C ALA A 105 -11.91 4.26 -11.28
N LEU A 106 -12.87 4.81 -10.54
CA LEU A 106 -12.75 5.01 -9.10
C LEU A 106 -12.53 3.69 -8.35
N GLU A 107 -13.32 2.65 -8.67
CA GLU A 107 -13.22 1.31 -8.05
C GLU A 107 -11.81 0.72 -8.21
N VAL A 108 -11.24 0.77 -9.43
CA VAL A 108 -9.90 0.25 -9.70
C VAL A 108 -8.82 1.05 -8.95
N ILE A 109 -8.91 2.38 -8.95
CA ILE A 109 -7.96 3.26 -8.26
C ILE A 109 -8.04 3.03 -6.74
N GLU A 110 -9.25 3.05 -6.18
CA GLU A 110 -9.49 2.92 -4.75
C GLU A 110 -9.03 1.56 -4.23
N SER A 111 -9.34 0.46 -4.92
CA SER A 111 -8.94 -0.88 -4.54
C SER A 111 -7.41 -0.98 -4.38
N PHE A 112 -6.65 -0.48 -5.34
CA PHE A 112 -5.20 -0.51 -5.25
C PHE A 112 -4.65 0.52 -4.25
N PHE A 113 -5.29 1.67 -4.06
CA PHE A 113 -4.89 2.63 -3.04
C PHE A 113 -4.98 2.04 -1.62
N TRP A 114 -6.04 1.29 -1.32
CA TRP A 114 -6.15 0.59 -0.04
C TRP A 114 -5.05 -0.47 0.12
N GLN A 115 -4.79 -1.29 -0.90
CA GLN A 115 -3.70 -2.27 -0.88
C GLN A 115 -2.33 -1.59 -0.70
N PHE A 116 -2.08 -0.49 -1.39
CA PHE A 116 -0.86 0.29 -1.22
C PHE A 116 -0.70 0.79 0.22
N CYS A 117 -1.77 1.30 0.83
CA CYS A 117 -1.71 1.84 2.19
C CYS A 117 -1.65 0.76 3.28
N ASP A 118 -2.40 -0.33 3.14
CA ASP A 118 -2.60 -1.33 4.20
C ASP A 118 -1.56 -2.46 4.13
N ASP A 119 -1.07 -2.77 2.92
CA ASP A 119 -0.06 -3.81 2.71
C ASP A 119 1.32 -3.20 2.43
N TYR A 120 1.47 -2.44 1.32
CA TYR A 120 2.79 -2.02 0.88
C TYR A 120 3.49 -1.11 1.88
N ILE A 121 2.83 -0.05 2.38
CA ILE A 121 3.42 0.86 3.38
C ILE A 121 3.86 0.09 4.62
N GLU A 122 3.04 -0.86 5.09
CA GLU A 122 3.37 -1.66 6.27
C GLU A 122 4.53 -2.64 6.03
N LEU A 123 4.63 -3.20 4.83
CA LEU A 123 5.73 -4.07 4.44
C LEU A 123 7.06 -3.32 4.41
N VAL A 124 7.10 -2.15 3.76
CA VAL A 124 8.37 -1.45 3.49
C VAL A 124 8.78 -0.44 4.53
N LYS A 125 7.93 -0.10 5.50
CA LYS A 125 8.21 1.00 6.43
C LYS A 125 9.55 0.88 7.15
N ASN A 126 9.92 -0.31 7.63
CA ASN A 126 11.19 -0.51 8.34
C ASN A 126 12.38 -0.29 7.38
N ARG A 127 12.30 -0.81 6.17
CA ARG A 127 13.29 -0.59 5.12
C ARG A 127 13.36 0.89 4.73
N ALA A 128 12.23 1.56 4.55
CA ALA A 128 12.18 2.98 4.23
C ALA A 128 12.78 3.88 5.33
N TYR A 129 12.64 3.48 6.61
CA TYR A 129 13.31 4.15 7.73
C TYR A 129 14.81 3.81 7.84
N GLY A 130 15.31 2.80 7.13
CA GLY A 130 16.67 2.30 7.32
C GLY A 130 16.84 1.55 8.64
N THR A 131 15.76 1.01 9.21
CA THR A 131 15.78 0.32 10.51
C THR A 131 16.40 -1.06 10.35
N ALA A 132 17.36 -1.40 11.23
CA ALA A 132 17.92 -2.73 11.29
C ALA A 132 16.84 -3.79 11.59
N ASP A 133 17.01 -4.98 11.02
CA ASP A 133 16.18 -6.14 11.34
C ASP A 133 16.48 -6.71 12.74
N ALA A 134 15.84 -7.82 13.09
CA ALA A 134 16.02 -8.50 14.38
C ALA A 134 17.45 -9.03 14.59
N HIS A 135 18.22 -9.21 13.51
CA HIS A 135 19.61 -9.69 13.52
C HIS A 135 20.63 -8.55 13.44
N GLY A 136 20.18 -7.30 13.42
CA GLY A 136 21.04 -6.12 13.31
C GLY A 136 21.49 -5.80 11.87
N LYS A 137 20.94 -6.48 10.85
CA LYS A 137 21.21 -6.18 9.44
C LYS A 137 20.48 -4.90 9.05
N VAL A 138 21.21 -3.88 8.67
CA VAL A 138 20.67 -2.62 8.14
C VAL A 138 20.43 -2.77 6.65
N PRO A 139 19.29 -2.29 6.10
CA PRO A 139 19.07 -2.28 4.65
C PRO A 139 20.11 -1.39 3.95
N SER A 140 20.48 -1.73 2.72
CA SER A 140 21.40 -0.90 1.93
C SER A 140 20.76 0.46 1.58
N ASP A 141 21.60 1.48 1.36
CA ASP A 141 21.12 2.81 0.93
C ASP A 141 20.28 2.72 -0.36
N ALA A 142 20.65 1.82 -1.28
CA ALA A 142 19.89 1.57 -2.51
C ALA A 142 18.48 1.00 -2.20
N ALA A 143 18.38 0.05 -1.27
CA ALA A 143 17.10 -0.51 -0.85
C ALA A 143 16.22 0.50 -0.11
N VAL A 144 16.81 1.34 0.74
CA VAL A 144 16.12 2.47 1.40
C VAL A 144 15.63 3.46 0.35
N LYS A 145 16.49 3.85 -0.60
CA LYS A 145 16.14 4.77 -1.69
C LYS A 145 15.01 4.21 -2.55
N SER A 146 15.07 2.92 -2.90
CA SER A 146 14.03 2.24 -3.66
C SER A 146 12.66 2.33 -2.99
N ALA A 147 12.57 2.03 -1.68
CA ALA A 147 11.32 2.15 -0.93
C ALA A 147 10.77 3.58 -0.91
N ARG A 148 11.63 4.56 -0.61
CA ARG A 148 11.23 5.99 -0.55
C ARG A 148 10.79 6.52 -1.90
N THR A 149 11.49 6.15 -2.98
CA THR A 149 11.12 6.51 -4.36
C THR A 149 9.77 5.91 -4.74
N THR A 150 9.56 4.64 -4.42
CA THR A 150 8.29 3.95 -4.73
C THR A 150 7.11 4.55 -3.96
N LEU A 151 7.31 4.90 -2.68
CA LEU A 151 6.30 5.61 -1.88
C LEU A 151 5.96 6.96 -2.52
N GLY A 152 6.96 7.74 -2.91
CA GLY A 152 6.77 9.06 -3.54
C GLY A 152 6.05 8.97 -4.89
N LEU A 153 6.53 8.10 -5.80
CA LEU A 153 5.91 7.86 -7.11
C LEU A 153 4.46 7.37 -6.97
N GLY A 154 4.20 6.49 -6.01
CA GLY A 154 2.85 5.99 -5.72
C GLY A 154 1.92 7.11 -5.29
N LEU A 155 2.34 7.94 -4.32
CA LEU A 155 1.53 9.04 -3.81
C LEU A 155 1.29 10.13 -4.86
N ASP A 156 2.30 10.48 -5.67
CA ASP A 156 2.16 11.40 -6.78
C ASP A 156 1.12 10.89 -7.79
N ALA A 157 1.18 9.62 -8.15
CA ALA A 157 0.19 9.01 -9.02
C ALA A 157 -1.21 9.02 -8.40
N PHE A 158 -1.36 8.62 -7.13
CA PHE A 158 -2.67 8.63 -6.46
C PHE A 158 -3.25 10.02 -6.28
N ALA A 159 -2.43 11.05 -6.04
CA ALA A 159 -2.91 12.42 -5.98
C ALA A 159 -3.56 12.83 -7.31
N ARG A 160 -2.95 12.49 -8.45
CA ARG A 160 -3.50 12.77 -9.78
C ARG A 160 -4.69 11.89 -10.15
N LEU A 161 -4.64 10.59 -9.85
CA LEU A 161 -5.71 9.64 -10.14
C LEU A 161 -6.98 9.94 -9.33
N LEU A 162 -6.85 10.35 -8.08
CA LEU A 162 -7.96 10.66 -7.18
C LEU A 162 -8.43 12.13 -7.28
N ALA A 163 -7.71 13.02 -7.97
CA ALA A 163 -8.08 14.43 -8.10
C ALA A 163 -9.51 14.67 -8.63
N PRO A 164 -10.03 13.89 -9.61
CA PRO A 164 -11.42 14.04 -10.04
C PRO A 164 -12.46 13.69 -8.97
N TYR A 165 -12.08 12.88 -7.98
CA TYR A 165 -12.98 12.31 -6.97
C TYR A 165 -12.87 12.99 -5.60
N LEU A 166 -11.65 13.36 -5.19
CA LEU A 166 -11.32 13.96 -3.90
C LEU A 166 -10.52 15.27 -4.11
N PRO A 167 -11.13 16.30 -4.74
CA PRO A 167 -10.39 17.46 -5.22
C PRO A 167 -9.66 18.24 -4.14
N PHE A 168 -10.18 18.31 -2.92
CA PHE A 168 -9.55 19.10 -1.85
C PHE A 168 -8.41 18.34 -1.17
N ALA A 169 -8.62 17.05 -0.85
CA ALA A 169 -7.57 16.24 -0.22
C ALA A 169 -6.38 16.03 -1.16
N THR A 170 -6.61 15.83 -2.46
CA THR A 170 -5.55 15.68 -3.44
C THR A 170 -4.78 16.98 -3.68
N GLU A 171 -5.45 18.11 -3.70
CA GLU A 171 -4.80 19.42 -3.79
C GLU A 171 -3.90 19.70 -2.60
N GLU A 172 -4.37 19.38 -1.39
CA GLU A 172 -3.58 19.52 -0.17
C GLU A 172 -2.32 18.64 -0.23
N VAL A 173 -2.46 17.35 -0.59
CA VAL A 173 -1.31 16.44 -0.75
C VAL A 173 -0.36 16.92 -1.84
N TRP A 174 -0.90 17.41 -2.97
CA TRP A 174 -0.11 17.94 -4.08
C TRP A 174 0.76 19.12 -3.63
N SER A 175 0.20 20.04 -2.86
CA SER A 175 0.93 21.20 -2.34
C SER A 175 2.12 20.82 -1.44
N TRP A 176 2.06 19.64 -0.80
CA TRP A 176 3.17 19.13 0.02
C TRP A 176 4.31 18.52 -0.81
N MET A 177 4.01 18.02 -2.01
CA MET A 177 4.97 17.33 -2.89
C MET A 177 5.56 18.27 -3.95
N HIS A 178 4.78 19.22 -4.42
CA HIS A 178 5.05 20.07 -5.58
C HIS A 178 4.93 21.54 -5.22
N THR A 179 5.87 22.04 -4.43
CA THR A 179 5.88 23.44 -3.98
C THR A 179 6.09 24.37 -5.18
N GLY A 180 5.12 25.20 -5.47
CA GLY A 180 5.20 26.19 -6.58
C GLY A 180 4.83 25.67 -7.96
N GLU A 181 4.51 24.39 -8.14
CA GLU A 181 4.14 23.81 -9.44
C GLU A 181 2.67 23.99 -9.84
N GLY A 182 1.90 24.73 -9.06
CA GLY A 182 0.47 24.98 -9.30
C GLY A 182 -0.42 23.86 -8.76
N SER A 183 -1.60 23.71 -9.34
CA SER A 183 -2.65 22.80 -8.84
C SER A 183 -2.60 21.41 -9.47
N VAL A 184 -2.89 20.36 -8.69
CA VAL A 184 -3.07 18.98 -9.19
C VAL A 184 -4.11 18.89 -10.30
N HIS A 185 -5.12 19.77 -10.28
CA HIS A 185 -6.20 19.80 -11.30
C HIS A 185 -5.74 20.31 -12.66
N ARG A 186 -4.52 20.84 -12.75
CA ARG A 186 -3.86 21.26 -14.01
C ARG A 186 -2.67 20.34 -14.37
N ALA A 187 -2.30 19.44 -13.48
CA ALA A 187 -1.25 18.47 -13.73
C ALA A 187 -1.67 17.45 -14.79
N ALA A 188 -0.70 16.93 -15.51
CA ALA A 188 -0.95 15.89 -16.51
C ALA A 188 -1.41 14.58 -15.84
N TRP A 189 -2.34 13.87 -16.49
CA TRP A 189 -2.71 12.51 -16.10
C TRP A 189 -1.48 11.60 -16.08
N PRO A 190 -1.32 10.69 -15.09
CA PRO A 190 -0.13 9.85 -15.00
C PRO A 190 -0.02 8.91 -16.21
N LYS A 191 1.22 8.75 -16.72
CA LYS A 191 1.50 7.89 -17.86
C LYS A 191 1.95 6.52 -17.39
N ALA A 192 1.21 5.47 -17.70
CA ALA A 192 1.48 4.09 -17.28
C ALA A 192 2.89 3.60 -17.65
N ASP A 193 3.41 4.04 -18.79
CA ASP A 193 4.71 3.57 -19.31
C ASP A 193 5.90 3.97 -18.42
N ILE A 194 5.80 5.08 -17.69
CA ILE A 194 6.84 5.52 -16.74
C ILE A 194 6.96 4.48 -15.61
N TYR A 195 5.83 4.02 -15.07
CA TYR A 195 5.78 3.03 -14.00
C TYR A 195 6.11 1.64 -14.50
N ALA A 196 5.64 1.29 -15.72
CA ALA A 196 5.98 0.02 -16.36
C ALA A 196 7.48 -0.13 -16.62
N ALA A 197 8.17 0.95 -17.00
CA ALA A 197 9.62 0.94 -17.19
C ALA A 197 10.38 0.66 -15.87
N ALA A 198 9.91 1.21 -14.75
CA ALA A 198 10.45 0.94 -13.41
C ALA A 198 10.19 -0.50 -12.92
N ALA A 199 9.18 -1.16 -13.50
CA ALA A 199 8.69 -2.48 -13.09
C ALA A 199 9.35 -3.66 -13.83
N THR A 200 10.42 -3.45 -14.58
CA THR A 200 11.01 -4.48 -15.46
C THR A 200 11.25 -5.80 -14.71
N GLY A 201 10.65 -6.88 -15.21
CA GLY A 201 10.82 -8.24 -14.68
C GLY A 201 10.03 -8.56 -13.40
N ALA A 202 9.18 -7.65 -12.91
CA ALA A 202 8.38 -7.89 -11.72
C ALA A 202 6.96 -8.38 -12.05
N SER A 203 6.43 -9.27 -11.22
CA SER A 203 5.03 -9.66 -11.23
C SER A 203 4.20 -8.67 -10.39
N PRO A 204 3.09 -8.11 -10.90
CA PRO A 204 2.19 -7.26 -10.12
C PRO A 204 1.52 -8.00 -8.95
N GLU A 205 1.52 -9.33 -8.96
CA GLU A 205 0.91 -10.17 -7.93
C GLU A 205 1.80 -10.34 -6.69
N THR A 206 3.10 -10.00 -6.77
CA THR A 206 4.04 -10.13 -5.64
C THR A 206 3.55 -9.38 -4.39
N LEU A 207 2.97 -8.18 -4.55
CA LEU A 207 2.42 -7.42 -3.44
C LEU A 207 1.24 -8.15 -2.77
N ALA A 208 0.36 -8.76 -3.58
CA ALA A 208 -0.79 -9.50 -3.05
C ALA A 208 -0.34 -10.72 -2.22
N TRP A 209 0.64 -11.48 -2.71
CA TRP A 209 1.21 -12.61 -1.98
C TRP A 209 1.91 -12.20 -0.70
N ALA A 210 2.73 -11.14 -0.73
CA ALA A 210 3.38 -10.60 0.45
C ALA A 210 2.36 -10.09 1.49
N GLY A 211 1.30 -9.42 1.05
CA GLY A 211 0.19 -8.97 1.90
C GLY A 211 -0.52 -10.14 2.59
N LYS A 212 -0.89 -11.19 1.83
CA LYS A 212 -1.49 -12.43 2.38
C LYS A 212 -0.56 -13.10 3.40
N ALA A 213 0.74 -13.17 3.12
CA ALA A 213 1.71 -13.71 4.08
C ALA A 213 1.69 -12.94 5.40
N VAL A 214 1.74 -11.61 5.37
CA VAL A 214 1.67 -10.78 6.58
C VAL A 214 0.32 -10.92 7.29
N GLU A 215 -0.79 -11.04 6.55
CA GLU A 215 -2.11 -11.29 7.12
C GLU A 215 -2.13 -12.58 7.95
N GLN A 216 -1.58 -13.67 7.42
CA GLN A 216 -1.48 -14.95 8.15
C GLN A 216 -0.59 -14.80 9.40
N LEU A 217 0.56 -14.11 9.30
CA LEU A 217 1.42 -13.85 10.45
C LEU A 217 0.74 -12.99 11.54
N ARG A 218 -0.19 -12.13 11.17
CA ARG A 218 -1.03 -11.37 12.12
C ARG A 218 -2.16 -12.21 12.69
N LYS A 219 -2.73 -13.11 11.88
CA LYS A 219 -3.83 -14.01 12.27
C LYS A 219 -3.43 -14.92 13.43
N ILE A 220 -2.27 -15.59 13.38
CA ILE A 220 -1.79 -16.44 14.49
C ILE A 220 -1.63 -15.67 15.80
N LYS A 221 -1.18 -14.41 15.75
CA LYS A 221 -1.08 -13.56 16.96
C LYS A 221 -2.45 -13.20 17.52
N SER A 222 -3.42 -12.94 16.64
CA SER A 222 -4.80 -12.64 17.02
C SER A 222 -5.47 -13.87 17.65
N GLU A 223 -5.32 -15.05 17.07
CA GLU A 223 -5.85 -16.31 17.57
C GLU A 223 -5.24 -16.69 18.93
N ALA A 224 -3.92 -16.48 19.07
CA ALA A 224 -3.22 -16.65 20.35
C ALA A 224 -3.54 -15.52 21.37
N LYS A 225 -4.33 -14.50 20.99
CA LYS A 225 -4.69 -13.35 21.84
C LYS A 225 -3.48 -12.62 22.40
N VAL A 226 -2.39 -12.56 21.64
CA VAL A 226 -1.17 -11.84 22.01
C VAL A 226 -1.06 -10.49 21.28
N SER A 227 -0.14 -9.65 21.71
CA SER A 227 0.12 -8.36 21.05
C SER A 227 0.65 -8.57 19.63
N MET A 228 0.26 -7.70 18.68
CA MET A 228 0.86 -7.66 17.35
C MET A 228 2.38 -7.39 17.39
N LYS A 229 2.91 -6.90 18.52
CA LYS A 229 4.33 -6.71 18.76
C LYS A 229 5.06 -7.97 19.23
N THR A 230 4.34 -9.05 19.56
CA THR A 230 4.93 -10.33 19.94
C THR A 230 5.78 -10.86 18.78
N PRO A 231 7.04 -11.24 19.02
CA PRO A 231 7.87 -11.82 17.98
C PRO A 231 7.41 -13.23 17.62
N ILE A 232 7.69 -13.65 16.41
CA ILE A 232 7.53 -15.04 15.93
C ILE A 232 8.93 -15.64 15.90
N LEU A 233 9.14 -16.74 16.66
CA LEU A 233 10.43 -17.43 16.77
C LEU A 233 10.66 -18.38 15.60
N SER A 234 9.61 -19.04 15.16
CA SER A 234 9.66 -19.88 13.96
C SER A 234 8.31 -19.86 13.26
N VAL A 235 8.32 -19.97 11.93
CA VAL A 235 7.12 -20.06 11.10
C VAL A 235 7.45 -20.79 9.80
N THR A 236 6.53 -21.63 9.36
CA THR A 236 6.51 -22.21 8.01
C THR A 236 5.25 -21.74 7.32
N LEU A 237 5.42 -20.97 6.24
CA LEU A 237 4.32 -20.59 5.35
C LEU A 237 4.28 -21.53 4.15
N ALA A 238 3.09 -21.98 3.80
CA ALA A 238 2.85 -22.80 2.63
C ALA A 238 1.94 -22.08 1.63
N ALA A 239 2.27 -22.21 0.36
CA ALA A 239 1.48 -21.67 -0.76
C ALA A 239 1.84 -22.42 -2.04
N VAL A 240 1.11 -22.19 -3.11
CA VAL A 240 1.49 -22.67 -4.45
C VAL A 240 2.81 -22.03 -4.89
N LYS A 241 3.48 -22.67 -5.86
CA LYS A 241 4.81 -22.28 -6.32
C LYS A 241 4.96 -20.78 -6.61
N ASP A 242 4.03 -20.20 -7.36
CA ASP A 242 4.09 -18.78 -7.73
C ASP A 242 4.00 -17.86 -6.48
N GLY A 243 3.19 -18.26 -5.50
CA GLY A 243 3.10 -17.57 -4.21
C GLY A 243 4.39 -17.66 -3.41
N ILE A 244 5.02 -18.84 -3.37
CA ILE A 244 6.31 -19.05 -2.71
C ILE A 244 7.40 -18.19 -3.35
N ASP A 245 7.50 -18.20 -4.68
CA ASP A 245 8.51 -17.40 -5.40
C ASP A 245 8.28 -15.88 -5.17
N ALA A 246 7.02 -15.44 -5.14
CA ALA A 246 6.65 -14.07 -4.83
C ALA A 246 7.01 -13.67 -3.40
N ILE A 247 6.63 -14.48 -2.39
CA ILE A 247 6.95 -14.23 -0.98
C ILE A 247 8.47 -14.23 -0.76
N LYS A 248 9.19 -15.16 -1.40
CA LYS A 248 10.65 -15.25 -1.32
C LYS A 248 11.32 -13.98 -1.83
N SER A 249 10.81 -13.36 -2.89
CA SER A 249 11.35 -12.12 -3.43
C SER A 249 11.16 -10.90 -2.50
N ALA A 250 10.23 -10.96 -1.55
CA ALA A 250 9.92 -9.92 -0.56
C ALA A 250 10.15 -10.40 0.89
N LEU A 251 10.94 -11.47 1.10
CA LEU A 251 11.02 -12.19 2.37
C LEU A 251 11.45 -11.29 3.54
N ASP A 252 12.47 -10.44 3.35
CA ASP A 252 12.97 -9.54 4.39
C ASP A 252 11.87 -8.55 4.83
N ASP A 253 11.11 -7.97 3.90
CA ASP A 253 10.01 -7.06 4.19
C ASP A 253 8.86 -7.79 4.91
N VAL A 254 8.50 -9.00 4.46
CA VAL A 254 7.47 -9.85 5.09
C VAL A 254 7.88 -10.24 6.52
N ALA A 255 9.13 -10.68 6.71
CA ALA A 255 9.66 -11.07 8.02
C ALA A 255 9.63 -9.89 9.00
N GLN A 256 10.06 -8.71 8.57
CA GLN A 256 10.05 -7.51 9.41
C GLN A 256 8.62 -7.04 9.74
N ALA A 257 7.71 -7.02 8.76
CA ALA A 257 6.32 -6.64 8.96
C ALA A 257 5.58 -7.62 9.89
N GLY A 258 5.86 -8.92 9.75
CA GLY A 258 5.35 -10.00 10.59
C GLY A 258 6.06 -10.12 11.93
N ARG A 259 7.21 -9.44 12.13
CA ARG A 259 8.09 -9.57 13.30
C ARG A 259 8.55 -11.03 13.51
N VAL A 260 8.97 -11.69 12.43
CA VAL A 260 9.64 -12.98 12.49
C VAL A 260 11.11 -12.72 12.81
N ILE A 261 11.58 -13.22 13.95
CA ILE A 261 12.94 -13.01 14.45
C ILE A 261 13.79 -14.27 14.49
N GLY A 262 13.24 -15.38 14.04
CA GLY A 262 13.93 -16.66 14.02
C GLY A 262 13.76 -17.36 12.67
N LYS A 263 13.42 -18.64 12.69
CA LYS A 263 13.34 -19.45 11.49
C LYS A 263 12.11 -19.09 10.65
N PHE A 264 12.31 -18.83 9.34
CA PHE A 264 11.26 -18.56 8.40
C PHE A 264 11.38 -19.50 7.21
N ASP A 265 10.58 -20.54 7.20
CA ASP A 265 10.55 -21.56 6.13
C ASP A 265 9.40 -21.29 5.16
N LEU A 266 9.61 -21.68 3.91
CA LEU A 266 8.60 -21.64 2.87
C LEU A 266 8.43 -23.07 2.33
N ALA A 267 7.19 -23.58 2.32
CA ALA A 267 6.81 -24.88 1.82
C ALA A 267 5.91 -24.73 0.59
N GLU A 268 6.17 -25.52 -0.45
CA GLU A 268 5.32 -25.54 -1.64
C GLU A 268 4.17 -26.53 -1.40
N LYS A 269 2.92 -26.04 -1.60
CA LYS A 269 1.71 -26.87 -1.68
C LYS A 269 1.38 -27.15 -3.14
N HIS A 270 1.02 -28.39 -3.44
CA HIS A 270 0.48 -28.71 -4.75
C HIS A 270 -0.96 -28.15 -4.87
N ALA A 271 -1.30 -27.61 -6.05
CA ALA A 271 -2.62 -27.03 -6.29
C ALA A 271 -3.78 -28.03 -6.05
N GLU A 272 -3.53 -29.32 -6.28
CA GLU A 272 -4.50 -30.39 -6.01
C GLU A 272 -4.76 -30.59 -4.51
N GLU A 273 -3.76 -30.39 -3.66
CA GLU A 273 -3.90 -30.46 -2.20
C GLU A 273 -4.67 -29.27 -1.66
N ALA A 274 -4.36 -28.07 -2.15
CA ALA A 274 -5.07 -26.83 -1.80
C ALA A 274 -6.57 -26.93 -2.17
N ALA A 275 -6.87 -27.42 -3.36
CA ALA A 275 -8.25 -27.64 -3.81
C ALA A 275 -9.01 -28.67 -2.98
N ALA A 276 -8.33 -29.75 -2.54
CA ALA A 276 -8.92 -30.79 -1.69
C ALA A 276 -9.27 -30.28 -0.29
N GLU A 277 -8.53 -29.29 0.23
CA GLU A 277 -8.78 -28.62 1.51
C GLU A 277 -9.80 -27.47 1.40
N GLY A 278 -10.34 -27.19 0.19
CA GLY A 278 -11.27 -26.10 -0.07
C GLY A 278 -10.60 -24.74 -0.10
N GLU A 279 -9.29 -24.70 -0.21
CA GLU A 279 -8.47 -23.51 -0.35
C GLU A 279 -8.33 -23.14 -1.83
N GLY A 280 -8.43 -21.85 -2.15
CA GLY A 280 -8.16 -21.37 -3.52
C GLY A 280 -6.66 -21.40 -3.84
N ASP A 281 -6.32 -21.46 -5.13
CA ASP A 281 -4.93 -21.43 -5.63
C ASP A 281 -4.13 -20.21 -5.19
N ASP A 282 -4.80 -19.18 -4.63
CA ASP A 282 -4.22 -17.94 -4.17
C ASP A 282 -4.08 -17.85 -2.63
N THR A 283 -4.16 -18.98 -1.92
CA THR A 283 -4.15 -19.04 -0.45
C THR A 283 -2.74 -19.20 0.09
N VAL A 284 -2.42 -18.49 1.17
CA VAL A 284 -1.23 -18.68 2.02
C VAL A 284 -1.71 -19.25 3.35
N VAL A 285 -1.10 -20.32 3.80
CA VAL A 285 -1.41 -20.96 5.08
C VAL A 285 -0.18 -21.06 5.97
N ILE A 286 -0.38 -21.28 7.26
CA ILE A 286 0.68 -21.54 8.23
C ILE A 286 0.65 -23.00 8.62
N ASP A 287 1.71 -23.74 8.29
CA ASP A 287 1.84 -25.16 8.67
C ASP A 287 2.35 -25.34 10.10
N ALA A 288 3.27 -24.47 10.52
CA ALA A 288 3.82 -24.47 11.87
C ALA A 288 4.24 -23.07 12.31
N SER A 289 4.08 -22.77 13.60
CA SER A 289 4.55 -21.52 14.17
C SER A 289 4.86 -21.64 15.65
N GLU A 290 5.84 -20.83 16.11
CA GLU A 290 6.18 -20.67 17.51
C GLU A 290 6.25 -19.17 17.84
N LEU A 291 5.50 -18.77 18.86
CA LEU A 291 5.47 -17.37 19.31
C LEU A 291 6.43 -17.19 20.49
N GLY A 292 7.12 -16.04 20.48
CA GLY A 292 7.94 -15.65 21.62
C GLY A 292 7.13 -14.97 22.73
N GLU A 293 7.83 -14.51 23.75
CA GLU A 293 7.19 -13.76 24.84
C GLU A 293 6.72 -12.38 24.36
N PRO A 294 5.51 -11.96 24.75
CA PRO A 294 5.04 -10.62 24.44
C PRO A 294 5.93 -9.58 25.13
N PRO A 295 6.20 -8.41 24.49
CA PRO A 295 7.02 -7.38 25.11
C PRO A 295 6.42 -6.91 26.42
N ALA A 296 7.25 -6.71 27.43
CA ALA A 296 6.84 -6.22 28.76
C ALA A 296 6.00 -4.94 28.60
N LYS A 297 4.85 -4.89 29.27
CA LYS A 297 4.03 -3.67 29.31
C LYS A 297 4.88 -2.56 29.93
N LYS A 298 5.18 -1.49 29.15
CA LYS A 298 5.77 -0.29 29.73
C LYS A 298 4.87 0.17 30.89
N ALA A 299 5.39 0.21 32.10
CA ALA A 299 4.67 0.82 33.22
C ALA A 299 4.26 2.24 32.80
N LYS A 300 2.98 2.55 32.89
CA LYS A 300 2.50 3.92 32.68
C LYS A 300 3.18 4.79 33.78
N LYS A 301 4.10 5.65 33.36
CA LYS A 301 4.58 6.77 34.18
C LYS A 301 3.54 7.87 34.18
#